data_152ee4e6e459e0018328141ffa85b2a8
#
_entry.id   152ee4e6e459e0018328141ffa85b2a8
#
_cell.length_a   1.000
_cell.length_b   1.000
_cell.length_c   1.000
_cell.angle_alpha   90.00
_cell.angle_beta   90.00
_cell.angle_gamma   90.00
#
_symmetry.space_group_name_H-M   'P 1'
#
loop_
_entity.id
_entity.type
_entity.pdbx_description
1 polymer ?
#
loop_
_entity_poly.entity_id
_entity_poly.type
_entity_poly.pdbx_seq_one_letter_code
_entity_poly.pdbx_strand_id
1 'polypeptide(L)'
;MNNKKSSAQPAVITLMAPLSGVLMPIEAVPDPVFARKIVGDGISLDPTTQILLAPCAGSVLNIHSAGHALTIGAEGGLEVLLHIGIDTVQLKGAGFTPRVKAGDKVTEGQPLIEFAADEVAKKARSLLTQIIITNPERVGAMRKYSGSVLAGKDPVLTI
;
A
#
# COMPACT_ATOMS: atom_id res chain seq x y z
N MET A 1 -3.43 -10.55 35.16
CA MET A 1 -3.32 -10.20 34.67
C MET A 1 -3.41 -9.97 33.91
N ASN A 2 -3.57 -9.71 33.65
CA ASN A 2 -3.54 -9.25 32.93
C ASN A 2 -3.73 -8.73 32.04
N ASN A 3 -4.01 -8.70 31.66
CA ASN A 3 -4.09 -8.14 30.82
C ASN A 3 -3.99 -7.14 30.42
N LYS A 4 -4.28 -7.10 30.62
CA LYS A 4 -4.07 -5.86 30.39
C LYS A 4 -2.85 -5.39 29.88
N LYS A 5 -1.99 -5.84 30.17
CA LYS A 5 -0.81 -5.42 29.68
C LYS A 5 -0.70 -5.50 28.23
N SER A 6 -1.36 -6.35 27.61
CA SER A 6 -1.41 -6.37 26.17
C SER A 6 -1.98 -5.06 25.62
N SER A 7 -2.85 -4.40 26.37
CA SER A 7 -3.40 -3.13 25.93
C SER A 7 -2.36 -2.01 25.95
N ALA A 8 -1.28 -2.19 26.71
CA ALA A 8 -0.20 -1.22 26.75
C ALA A 8 0.78 -1.38 25.59
N GLN A 9 0.70 -2.51 24.85
CA GLN A 9 1.61 -2.82 23.76
C GLN A 9 0.91 -2.56 22.43
N PRO A 10 1.49 -1.75 21.53
CA PRO A 10 0.94 -1.65 20.19
C PRO A 10 1.07 -3.00 19.49
N ALA A 11 0.09 -3.35 18.69
CA ALA A 11 0.17 -4.54 17.87
C ALA A 11 1.33 -4.41 16.90
N VAL A 12 2.07 -5.49 16.69
CA VAL A 12 3.13 -5.53 15.68
C VAL A 12 2.48 -6.04 14.40
N ILE A 13 2.47 -5.21 13.39
CA ILE A 13 1.87 -5.52 12.09
C ILE A 13 2.98 -5.51 11.05
N THR A 14 3.07 -6.61 10.29
CA THR A 14 3.99 -6.70 9.17
C THR A 14 3.18 -6.60 7.89
N LEU A 15 3.51 -5.62 7.06
CA LEU A 15 2.90 -5.47 5.76
C LEU A 15 3.74 -6.22 4.73
N MET A 16 3.09 -7.14 4.03
CA MET A 16 3.75 -7.95 3.01
C MET A 16 3.72 -7.22 1.67
N ALA A 17 4.68 -7.54 0.80
CA ALA A 17 4.78 -6.88 -0.49
C ALA A 17 3.48 -7.06 -1.29
N PRO A 18 2.83 -5.97 -1.70
CA PRO A 18 1.60 -6.07 -2.50
C PRO A 18 1.89 -6.37 -3.97
N LEU A 19 3.12 -6.16 -4.39
CA LEU A 19 3.61 -6.44 -5.74
C LEU A 19 5.03 -6.95 -5.62
N SER A 20 5.47 -7.72 -6.60
CA SER A 20 6.89 -8.05 -6.72
C SER A 20 7.61 -6.86 -7.35
N GLY A 21 8.85 -6.62 -6.96
CA GLY A 21 9.65 -5.53 -7.50
C GLY A 21 10.76 -5.13 -6.57
N VAL A 22 11.20 -3.88 -6.70
CA VAL A 22 12.30 -3.34 -5.92
C VAL A 22 11.79 -2.21 -5.02
N LEU A 23 12.09 -2.30 -3.73
CA LEU A 23 11.69 -1.28 -2.77
C LEU A 23 12.53 -0.02 -2.94
N MET A 24 11.89 1.12 -2.78
CA MET A 24 12.53 2.43 -2.84
C MET A 24 12.09 3.28 -1.66
N PRO A 25 12.98 4.11 -1.11
CA PRO A 25 12.58 5.03 -0.05
C PRO A 25 11.48 5.97 -0.54
N ILE A 26 10.52 6.28 0.32
CA ILE A 26 9.43 7.18 -0.06
C ILE A 26 9.97 8.55 -0.47
N GLU A 27 11.09 8.97 0.12
CA GLU A 27 11.73 10.24 -0.18
C GLU A 27 12.24 10.33 -1.63
N ALA A 28 12.45 9.20 -2.28
CA ALA A 28 12.94 9.14 -3.65
C ALA A 28 11.82 9.23 -4.71
N VAL A 29 10.56 9.22 -4.29
CA VAL A 29 9.42 9.28 -5.20
C VAL A 29 9.37 10.67 -5.85
N PRO A 30 9.23 10.76 -7.19
CA PRO A 30 9.20 12.06 -7.87
C PRO A 30 7.82 12.74 -7.78
N ASP A 31 7.30 12.84 -6.59
CA ASP A 31 6.04 13.50 -6.29
C ASP A 31 6.13 14.01 -4.84
N PRO A 32 6.10 15.35 -4.64
CA PRO A 32 6.28 15.90 -3.30
C PRO A 32 5.20 15.50 -2.30
N VAL A 33 4.01 15.16 -2.77
CA VAL A 33 2.93 14.70 -1.87
C VAL A 33 3.36 13.44 -1.14
N PHE A 34 4.06 12.53 -1.81
CA PHE A 34 4.57 11.31 -1.21
C PHE A 34 5.96 11.52 -0.60
N ALA A 35 6.87 12.14 -1.35
CA ALA A 35 8.26 12.29 -0.91
C ALA A 35 8.38 13.12 0.37
N ARG A 36 7.49 14.08 0.57
CA ARG A 36 7.47 14.93 1.76
C ARG A 36 6.56 14.39 2.86
N LYS A 37 6.01 13.19 2.68
CA LYS A 37 5.16 12.51 3.65
C LYS A 37 3.91 13.32 4.01
N ILE A 38 3.36 14.05 3.04
CA ILE A 38 2.17 14.87 3.27
C ILE A 38 0.96 14.01 3.56
N VAL A 39 0.81 12.87 2.84
CA VAL A 39 -0.31 11.95 3.05
C VAL A 39 -0.02 10.90 4.11
N GLY A 40 1.23 10.75 4.53
CA GLY A 40 1.64 9.77 5.52
C GLY A 40 3.05 9.27 5.25
N ASP A 41 3.48 8.30 6.03
CA ASP A 41 4.82 7.72 5.90
C ASP A 41 4.73 6.26 5.43
N GLY A 42 5.73 5.81 4.72
CA GLY A 42 5.77 4.46 4.22
C GLY A 42 6.95 4.20 3.31
N ILE A 43 6.67 3.47 2.24
CA ILE A 43 7.70 3.02 1.31
C ILE A 43 7.12 2.99 -0.10
N SER A 44 7.99 3.04 -1.10
CA SER A 44 7.60 2.90 -2.50
C SER A 44 8.15 1.60 -3.06
N LEU A 45 7.57 1.15 -4.16
CA LEU A 45 7.96 -0.09 -4.81
C LEU A 45 7.87 0.07 -6.32
N ASP A 46 8.95 -0.29 -7.02
CA ASP A 46 8.99 -0.30 -8.48
C ASP A 46 8.54 -1.69 -8.93
N PRO A 47 7.32 -1.84 -9.46
CA PRO A 47 6.71 -3.16 -9.62
C PRO A 47 7.13 -3.88 -10.89
N THR A 48 7.17 -5.21 -10.79
CA THR A 48 7.37 -6.12 -11.94
C THR A 48 6.16 -7.01 -12.16
N THR A 49 5.13 -6.91 -11.29
CA THR A 49 3.88 -7.68 -11.43
C THR A 49 2.71 -6.71 -11.55
N GLN A 50 1.54 -7.24 -11.87
CA GLN A 50 0.38 -6.45 -12.26
C GLN A 50 -0.89 -6.72 -11.44
N ILE A 51 -0.76 -7.50 -10.37
CA ILE A 51 -1.89 -7.78 -9.49
C ILE A 51 -1.52 -7.29 -8.11
N LEU A 52 -2.18 -6.21 -7.67
CA LEU A 52 -1.95 -5.65 -6.33
C LEU A 52 -2.63 -6.53 -5.31
N LEU A 53 -1.86 -7.04 -4.36
CA LEU A 53 -2.34 -7.92 -3.30
C LEU A 53 -2.49 -7.14 -1.98
N ALA A 54 -3.40 -7.61 -1.14
CA ALA A 54 -3.55 -7.04 0.20
C ALA A 54 -2.28 -7.32 1.02
N PRO A 55 -1.64 -6.28 1.58
CA PRO A 55 -0.43 -6.46 2.39
C PRO A 55 -0.73 -6.99 3.79
N CYS A 56 -1.97 -6.96 4.20
CA CYS A 56 -2.44 -7.44 5.49
C CYS A 56 -3.94 -7.68 5.43
N ALA A 57 -4.47 -8.36 6.44
CA ALA A 57 -5.91 -8.51 6.59
C ALA A 57 -6.53 -7.19 7.05
N GLY A 58 -7.78 -6.96 6.70
CA GLY A 58 -8.51 -5.79 7.13
C GLY A 58 -9.78 -5.57 6.32
N SER A 59 -10.22 -4.33 6.26
CA SER A 59 -11.40 -3.95 5.49
C SER A 59 -11.04 -2.83 4.51
N VAL A 60 -11.61 -2.87 3.33
CA VAL A 60 -11.44 -1.79 2.35
C VAL A 60 -12.27 -0.60 2.84
N LEU A 61 -11.60 0.46 3.30
CA LEU A 61 -12.27 1.66 3.80
C LEU A 61 -12.81 2.50 2.66
N ASN A 62 -12.04 2.60 1.60
CA ASN A 62 -12.45 3.31 0.39
C ASN A 62 -11.61 2.84 -0.79
N ILE A 63 -12.10 3.11 -1.99
CA ILE A 63 -11.36 2.90 -3.21
C ILE A 63 -11.59 4.12 -4.08
N HIS A 64 -10.53 4.65 -4.67
CA HIS A 64 -10.64 5.82 -5.52
C HIS A 64 -11.52 5.48 -6.73
N SER A 65 -12.39 6.41 -7.12
CA SER A 65 -13.32 6.18 -8.23
C SER A 65 -12.61 5.80 -9.53
N ALA A 66 -11.36 6.26 -9.72
CA ALA A 66 -10.56 5.89 -10.88
C ALA A 66 -9.89 4.51 -10.74
N GLY A 67 -9.98 3.86 -9.59
CA GLY A 67 -9.54 2.48 -9.42
C GLY A 67 -8.04 2.25 -9.21
N HIS A 68 -7.24 3.30 -9.14
CA HIS A 68 -5.78 3.16 -9.00
C HIS A 68 -5.29 3.16 -7.55
N ALA A 69 -6.16 3.42 -6.59
CA ALA A 69 -5.77 3.53 -5.19
C ALA A 69 -6.90 3.08 -4.27
N LEU A 70 -6.53 2.53 -3.12
CA LEU A 70 -7.48 2.18 -2.08
C LEU A 70 -6.82 2.24 -0.71
N THR A 71 -7.65 2.28 0.34
CA THR A 71 -7.17 2.28 1.72
C THR A 71 -7.75 1.08 2.45
N ILE A 72 -6.88 0.37 3.18
CA ILE A 72 -7.28 -0.76 4.02
C ILE A 72 -7.20 -0.31 5.48
N GLY A 73 -8.29 -0.54 6.21
CA GLY A 73 -8.28 -0.40 7.66
C GLY A 73 -7.81 -1.71 8.27
N ALA A 74 -6.62 -1.69 8.85
CA ALA A 74 -6.01 -2.87 9.44
C ALA A 74 -6.25 -2.92 10.94
N GLU A 75 -5.76 -3.98 11.56
CA GLU A 75 -5.85 -4.18 13.00
C GLU A 75 -5.29 -2.97 13.77
N GLY A 76 -5.91 -2.63 14.88
CA GLY A 76 -5.47 -1.52 15.71
C GLY A 76 -5.79 -0.14 15.16
N GLY A 77 -6.63 -0.07 14.12
CA GLY A 77 -7.02 1.21 13.52
C GLY A 77 -6.02 1.77 12.54
N LEU A 78 -5.02 0.97 12.16
CA LEU A 78 -4.01 1.39 11.19
C LEU A 78 -4.64 1.56 9.81
N GLU A 79 -4.32 2.64 9.12
CA GLU A 79 -4.83 2.90 7.77
C GLU A 79 -3.70 2.81 6.76
N VAL A 80 -3.85 1.88 5.83
CA VAL A 80 -2.84 1.60 4.81
C VAL A 80 -3.37 2.02 3.45
N LEU A 81 -2.74 3.04 2.86
CA LEU A 81 -3.05 3.49 1.51
C LEU A 81 -2.14 2.77 0.53
N LEU A 82 -2.73 2.19 -0.50
CA LEU A 82 -2.01 1.62 -1.62
C LEU A 82 -2.34 2.46 -2.85
N HIS A 83 -1.32 3.04 -3.46
CA HIS A 83 -1.48 3.97 -4.58
C HIS A 83 -0.60 3.52 -5.73
N ILE A 84 -1.22 3.05 -6.80
CA ILE A 84 -0.49 2.54 -7.97
C ILE A 84 -0.07 3.69 -8.86
N GLY A 85 1.24 3.87 -8.99
CA GLY A 85 1.82 4.82 -9.93
C GLY A 85 1.80 6.26 -9.47
N ILE A 86 2.36 7.12 -10.31
CA ILE A 86 2.41 8.57 -10.13
C ILE A 86 1.59 9.21 -11.25
N ASP A 87 0.70 10.15 -10.86
CA ASP A 87 -0.22 10.85 -11.78
C ASP A 87 -1.19 9.91 -12.49
N THR A 88 -1.45 8.74 -11.90
CA THR A 88 -2.33 7.74 -12.49
C THR A 88 -3.82 8.13 -12.40
N VAL A 89 -4.17 9.08 -11.54
CA VAL A 89 -5.54 9.59 -11.46
C VAL A 89 -5.97 10.19 -12.80
N GLN A 90 -5.02 10.71 -13.57
CA GLN A 90 -5.30 11.34 -14.87
C GLN A 90 -5.74 10.34 -15.94
N LEU A 91 -5.51 9.04 -15.72
CA LEU A 91 -5.95 8.00 -16.64
C LEU A 91 -7.44 7.72 -16.52
N LYS A 92 -8.10 8.25 -15.49
CA LYS A 92 -9.56 8.12 -15.25
C LYS A 92 -10.02 6.66 -15.27
N GLY A 93 -9.20 5.76 -14.71
CA GLY A 93 -9.53 4.35 -14.59
C GLY A 93 -9.05 3.48 -15.75
N ALA A 94 -8.52 4.06 -16.80
CA ALA A 94 -8.03 3.27 -17.93
C ALA A 94 -6.84 2.41 -17.47
N GLY A 95 -6.95 1.11 -17.66
CA GLY A 95 -5.91 0.16 -17.29
C GLY A 95 -6.03 -0.39 -15.88
N PHE A 96 -7.03 0.00 -15.10
CA PHE A 96 -7.25 -0.48 -13.73
C PHE A 96 -8.55 -1.27 -13.62
N THR A 97 -8.47 -2.44 -12.99
CA THR A 97 -9.63 -3.31 -12.76
C THR A 97 -9.68 -3.68 -11.28
N PRO A 98 -10.45 -2.93 -10.47
CA PRO A 98 -10.63 -3.28 -9.06
C PRO A 98 -11.35 -4.62 -8.92
N ARG A 99 -10.92 -5.42 -7.94
CA ARG A 99 -11.51 -6.72 -7.61
C ARG A 99 -12.29 -6.67 -6.30
N VAL A 100 -12.24 -5.54 -5.61
CA VAL A 100 -12.92 -5.33 -4.33
C VAL A 100 -13.62 -3.98 -4.37
N LYS A 101 -14.49 -3.76 -3.40
CA LYS A 101 -15.19 -2.49 -3.23
C LYS A 101 -15.13 -2.06 -1.77
N ALA A 102 -15.46 -0.81 -1.51
CA ALA A 102 -15.51 -0.29 -0.14
C ALA A 102 -16.43 -1.15 0.71
N GLY A 103 -15.98 -1.46 1.91
CA GLY A 103 -16.69 -2.31 2.85
C GLY A 103 -16.29 -3.78 2.80
N ASP A 104 -15.61 -4.23 1.75
CA ASP A 104 -15.19 -5.62 1.66
C ASP A 104 -14.12 -5.94 2.70
N LYS A 105 -14.22 -7.13 3.28
CA LYS A 105 -13.15 -7.67 4.14
C LYS A 105 -12.17 -8.41 3.27
N VAL A 106 -10.89 -8.25 3.57
CA VAL A 106 -9.83 -8.87 2.80
C VAL A 106 -8.87 -9.61 3.72
N THR A 107 -8.24 -10.64 3.15
CA THR A 107 -7.18 -11.38 3.82
C THR A 107 -5.84 -11.02 3.19
N GLU A 108 -4.76 -11.25 3.93
CA GLU A 108 -3.41 -11.01 3.39
C GLU A 108 -3.21 -11.83 2.11
N GLY A 109 -2.68 -11.19 1.07
CA GLY A 109 -2.42 -11.85 -0.21
C GLY A 109 -3.60 -11.88 -1.18
N GLN A 110 -4.77 -11.39 -0.76
CA GLN A 110 -5.93 -11.37 -1.63
C GLN A 110 -5.76 -10.33 -2.74
N PRO A 111 -6.08 -10.68 -4.01
CA PRO A 111 -6.03 -9.70 -5.10
C PRO A 111 -6.99 -8.54 -4.88
N LEU A 112 -6.51 -7.33 -5.05
CA LEU A 112 -7.27 -6.10 -4.84
C LEU A 112 -7.56 -5.35 -6.13
N ILE A 113 -6.52 -5.15 -6.94
CA ILE A 113 -6.61 -4.39 -8.20
C ILE A 113 -5.68 -5.05 -9.21
N GLU A 114 -6.20 -5.34 -10.40
CA GLU A 114 -5.35 -5.69 -11.53
C GLU A 114 -5.11 -4.46 -12.37
N PHE A 115 -3.93 -4.31 -12.93
CA PHE A 115 -3.66 -3.19 -13.82
C PHE A 115 -2.84 -3.63 -15.03
N ALA A 116 -3.10 -2.98 -16.14
CA ALA A 116 -2.39 -3.23 -17.40
C ALA A 116 -1.12 -2.38 -17.40
N ALA A 117 -0.02 -2.95 -16.86
CA ALA A 117 1.20 -2.20 -16.59
C ALA A 117 1.73 -1.48 -17.82
N ASP A 118 1.73 -2.15 -18.99
CA ASP A 118 2.25 -1.53 -20.21
C ASP A 118 1.42 -0.32 -20.64
N GLU A 119 0.09 -0.41 -20.52
CA GLU A 119 -0.77 0.70 -20.89
C GLU A 119 -0.65 1.85 -19.90
N VAL A 120 -0.61 1.53 -18.62
CA VAL A 120 -0.48 2.54 -17.57
C VAL A 120 0.87 3.25 -17.70
N ALA A 121 1.94 2.50 -17.94
CA ALA A 121 3.28 3.06 -18.07
C ALA A 121 3.43 4.04 -19.22
N LYS A 122 2.64 3.87 -20.28
CA LYS A 122 2.69 4.78 -21.43
C LYS A 122 2.13 6.16 -21.13
N LYS A 123 1.22 6.25 -20.16
CA LYS A 123 0.47 7.49 -19.88
C LYS A 123 0.75 8.06 -18.50
N ALA A 124 1.10 7.21 -17.54
CA ALA A 124 1.43 7.66 -16.20
C ALA A 124 2.87 8.17 -16.18
N ARG A 125 3.16 9.02 -15.20
CA ARG A 125 4.51 9.51 -15.00
C ARG A 125 5.45 8.39 -14.56
N SER A 126 4.93 7.44 -13.77
CA SER A 126 5.70 6.33 -13.22
C SER A 126 4.76 5.25 -12.74
N LEU A 127 5.25 4.00 -12.67
CA LEU A 127 4.54 2.89 -12.05
C LEU A 127 4.88 2.73 -10.57
N LEU A 128 5.79 3.54 -10.03
CA LEU A 128 6.13 3.47 -8.61
C LEU A 128 4.87 3.45 -7.77
N THR A 129 4.72 2.38 -6.97
CA THR A 129 3.53 2.13 -6.17
C THR A 129 3.85 2.45 -4.72
N GLN A 130 2.98 3.23 -4.08
CA GLN A 130 3.19 3.71 -2.72
C GLN A 130 2.42 2.84 -1.73
N ILE A 131 3.09 2.48 -0.62
CA ILE A 131 2.50 1.78 0.50
C ILE A 131 2.65 2.72 1.69
N ILE A 132 1.56 3.38 2.08
CA ILE A 132 1.61 4.52 3.00
C ILE A 132 0.72 4.25 4.21
N ILE A 133 1.24 4.54 5.39
CA ILE A 133 0.43 4.62 6.61
C ILE A 133 -0.07 6.05 6.71
N THR A 134 -1.38 6.24 6.57
CA THR A 134 -1.95 7.59 6.55
C THR A 134 -2.17 8.17 7.93
N ASN A 135 -2.13 7.33 8.96
CA ASN A 135 -2.24 7.77 10.35
C ASN A 135 -0.99 7.33 11.15
N PRO A 136 0.21 7.86 10.79
CA PRO A 136 1.46 7.40 11.40
C PRO A 136 1.56 7.70 12.89
N GLU A 137 0.73 8.60 13.42
CA GLU A 137 0.68 8.86 14.87
C GLU A 137 0.25 7.62 15.65
N ARG A 138 -0.36 6.64 14.99
CA ARG A 138 -0.74 5.37 15.60
C ARG A 138 0.42 4.39 15.70
N VAL A 139 1.58 4.76 15.19
CA VAL A 139 2.72 3.87 15.06
C VAL A 139 3.82 4.33 15.99
N GLY A 140 4.33 3.44 16.84
CA GLY A 140 5.47 3.77 17.70
C GLY A 140 6.77 3.83 16.92
N ALA A 141 6.99 2.87 16.03
CA ALA A 141 8.18 2.81 15.19
C ALA A 141 7.82 2.11 13.89
N MET A 142 8.53 2.44 12.83
CA MET A 142 8.30 1.85 11.53
C MET A 142 9.62 1.34 10.98
N ARG A 143 9.70 0.01 10.79
CA ARG A 143 10.84 -0.61 10.15
C ARG A 143 10.58 -0.72 8.67
N LYS A 144 11.46 -0.14 7.85
CA LYS A 144 11.34 -0.16 6.39
C LYS A 144 12.36 -1.15 5.83
N TYR A 145 11.92 -1.98 4.92
CA TYR A 145 12.77 -2.96 4.27
C TYR A 145 13.35 -2.38 2.98
N SER A 146 14.26 -3.09 2.34
CA SER A 146 14.91 -2.64 1.11
C SER A 146 15.20 -3.85 0.22
N GLY A 147 15.56 -3.57 -1.04
CA GLY A 147 15.93 -4.61 -1.99
C GLY A 147 14.75 -5.16 -2.76
N SER A 148 14.97 -6.30 -3.39
CA SER A 148 13.95 -6.98 -4.20
C SER A 148 13.00 -7.75 -3.30
N VAL A 149 11.72 -7.72 -3.64
CA VAL A 149 10.68 -8.42 -2.88
C VAL A 149 9.77 -9.19 -3.84
N LEU A 150 9.19 -10.28 -3.31
CA LEU A 150 8.19 -11.07 -4.00
C LEU A 150 6.82 -10.83 -3.37
N ALA A 151 5.84 -10.59 -4.20
CA ALA A 151 4.47 -10.32 -3.75
C ALA A 151 3.95 -11.41 -2.83
N GLY A 152 3.40 -11.01 -1.69
CA GLY A 152 2.81 -11.91 -0.72
C GLY A 152 3.80 -12.73 0.08
N LYS A 153 5.11 -12.61 -0.17
CA LYS A 153 6.13 -13.43 0.47
C LYS A 153 7.11 -12.65 1.31
N ASP A 154 7.48 -11.46 0.88
CA ASP A 154 8.48 -10.66 1.57
C ASP A 154 7.85 -9.45 2.25
N PRO A 155 8.34 -9.05 3.43
CA PRO A 155 7.82 -7.87 4.10
C PRO A 155 8.33 -6.58 3.45
N VAL A 156 7.55 -5.52 3.56
CA VAL A 156 7.96 -4.18 3.13
C VAL A 156 8.03 -3.20 4.29
N LEU A 157 7.15 -3.37 5.28
CA LEU A 157 7.11 -2.54 6.48
C LEU A 157 6.75 -3.41 7.69
N THR A 158 7.37 -3.14 8.83
CA THR A 158 6.93 -3.67 10.12
C THR A 158 6.68 -2.49 11.05
N ILE A 159 5.53 -2.52 11.68
CA ILE A 159 5.04 -1.41 12.49
C ILE A 159 4.80 -1.84 13.91
#